data_d29a6505ffe3b8ba100ad2e06221c046
#
_entry.id   d29a6505ffe3b8ba100ad2e06221c046
#
_cell.length_a   1.000
_cell.length_b   1.000
_cell.length_c   1.000
_cell.angle_alpha   90.00
_cell.angle_beta   90.00
_cell.angle_gamma   90.00
#
_symmetry.space_group_name_H-M   'P 1'
#
loop_
_entity.id
_entity.type
_entity.pdbx_description
1 polymer ?
#
loop_
_entity_poly.entity_id
_entity_poly.type
_entity_poly.pdbx_seq_one_letter_code
_entity_poly.pdbx_strand_id
1 'polypeptide(L)'
;MGKKETQPANGGAILKEERQIMDQVEALKARILRIQADVPCLKESVALSRLLQKLYEIREGLNQLEKVLLQSHLKCSISPGIKVPGPVILALSRLSEKRHGAIIVMAHEDHLDDLLQGGIDIDAPISVPLLENLFYPGSPLHDGAVVIKDARIQKAGVLLPLAPHSNEIDRLGLATRHRAALGLSQASDALVIVVSEEKGWISMTLKDHLYPNLGTFALLESLGKTRKGSDGS
;
A
#
# COMPACT_ATOMS: atom_id res chain seq x y z
N MET A 1 -25.10 -40.76 -15.26
CA MET A 1 -24.30 -39.57 -15.59
C MET A 1 -24.21 -38.71 -14.31
N GLY A 2 -23.16 -38.90 -13.55
CA GLY A 2 -22.96 -38.22 -12.25
C GLY A 2 -22.29 -36.88 -12.46
N LYS A 3 -22.94 -35.83 -12.00
CA LYS A 3 -22.33 -34.49 -11.85
C LYS A 3 -21.34 -34.57 -10.67
N LYS A 4 -20.04 -34.43 -10.94
CA LYS A 4 -19.03 -34.15 -9.94
C LYS A 4 -19.18 -32.68 -9.52
N GLU A 5 -19.69 -32.45 -8.32
CA GLU A 5 -19.57 -31.17 -7.64
C GLU A 5 -18.10 -30.95 -7.27
N THR A 6 -17.49 -29.98 -7.91
CA THR A 6 -16.19 -29.45 -7.52
C THR A 6 -16.36 -28.58 -6.29
N GLN A 7 -16.03 -29.09 -5.11
CA GLN A 7 -15.86 -28.29 -3.90
C GLN A 7 -14.73 -27.27 -4.09
N PRO A 8 -14.90 -26.01 -3.68
CA PRO A 8 -13.83 -25.02 -3.76
C PRO A 8 -12.77 -25.30 -2.68
N ALA A 9 -11.55 -25.56 -3.12
CA ALA A 9 -10.38 -25.85 -2.28
C ALA A 9 -9.90 -24.66 -1.39
N ASN A 10 -10.68 -23.58 -1.29
CA ASN A 10 -10.26 -22.32 -0.65
C ASN A 10 -10.78 -22.11 0.79
N GLY A 11 -11.73 -22.89 1.26
CA GLY A 11 -12.36 -22.67 2.59
C GLY A 11 -11.42 -22.85 3.78
N GLY A 12 -10.46 -23.76 3.69
CA GLY A 12 -9.52 -24.03 4.79
C GLY A 12 -8.46 -22.97 4.99
N ALA A 13 -8.05 -22.28 3.93
CA ALA A 13 -7.04 -21.22 4.01
C ALA A 13 -7.64 -19.93 4.60
N ILE A 14 -8.86 -19.58 4.22
CA ILE A 14 -9.60 -18.41 4.75
C ILE A 14 -9.82 -18.56 6.25
N LEU A 15 -10.30 -19.71 6.71
CA LEU A 15 -10.52 -20.00 8.15
C LEU A 15 -9.22 -19.93 8.97
N LYS A 16 -8.09 -20.28 8.39
CA LYS A 16 -6.77 -20.20 9.04
C LYS A 16 -6.30 -18.76 9.18
N GLU A 17 -6.50 -17.94 8.15
CA GLU A 17 -6.17 -16.50 8.15
C GLU A 17 -7.06 -15.73 9.14
N GLU A 18 -8.36 -16.00 9.16
CA GLU A 18 -9.31 -15.41 10.12
C GLU A 18 -8.91 -15.73 11.58
N ARG A 19 -8.56 -16.97 11.85
CA ARG A 19 -8.09 -17.39 13.18
C ARG A 19 -6.80 -16.64 13.56
N GLN A 20 -5.84 -16.52 12.66
CA GLN A 20 -4.60 -15.78 12.90
C GLN A 20 -4.86 -14.30 13.22
N ILE A 21 -5.79 -13.66 12.51
CA ILE A 21 -6.21 -12.27 12.77
C ILE A 21 -6.84 -12.17 14.17
N MET A 22 -7.77 -13.07 14.51
CA MET A 22 -8.41 -13.08 15.82
C MET A 22 -7.41 -13.27 16.97
N ASP A 23 -6.45 -14.19 16.83
CA ASP A 23 -5.41 -14.42 17.83
C ASP A 23 -4.55 -13.16 18.05
N GLN A 24 -4.22 -12.43 16.98
CA GLN A 24 -3.47 -11.17 17.08
C GLN A 24 -4.29 -10.05 17.73
N VAL A 25 -5.57 -9.94 17.43
CA VAL A 25 -6.48 -8.97 18.05
C VAL A 25 -6.59 -9.23 19.55
N GLU A 26 -6.78 -10.49 19.98
CA GLU A 26 -6.85 -10.85 21.40
C GLU A 26 -5.51 -10.59 22.12
N ALA A 27 -4.37 -10.86 21.47
CA ALA A 27 -3.05 -10.52 22.01
C ALA A 27 -2.86 -9.02 22.22
N LEU A 28 -3.30 -8.19 21.28
CA LEU A 28 -3.26 -6.72 21.39
C LEU A 28 -4.17 -6.23 22.52
N LYS A 29 -5.38 -6.74 22.61
CA LYS A 29 -6.33 -6.42 23.69
C LYS A 29 -5.75 -6.74 25.06
N ALA A 30 -5.12 -7.91 25.22
CA ALA A 30 -4.44 -8.27 26.46
C ALA A 30 -3.29 -7.30 26.82
N ARG A 31 -2.52 -6.81 25.83
CA ARG A 31 -1.46 -5.81 26.04
C ARG A 31 -2.03 -4.46 26.47
N ILE A 32 -3.12 -4.00 25.86
CA ILE A 32 -3.81 -2.75 26.23
C ILE A 32 -4.33 -2.82 27.67
N LEU A 33 -4.97 -3.93 28.05
CA LEU A 33 -5.46 -4.13 29.42
C LEU A 33 -4.35 -4.10 30.47
N ARG A 34 -3.15 -4.63 30.16
CA ARG A 34 -1.97 -4.55 31.04
C ARG A 34 -1.48 -3.12 31.21
N ILE A 35 -1.54 -2.27 30.18
CA ILE A 35 -1.21 -0.84 30.32
C ILE A 35 -2.22 -0.15 31.22
N GLN A 36 -3.52 -0.40 31.05
CA GLN A 36 -4.56 0.20 31.90
C GLN A 36 -4.34 -0.13 33.39
N ALA A 37 -3.86 -1.33 33.70
CA ALA A 37 -3.55 -1.74 35.08
C ALA A 37 -2.34 -1.00 35.66
N ASP A 38 -1.37 -0.58 34.84
CA ASP A 38 -0.13 0.06 35.31
C ASP A 38 -0.24 1.59 35.42
N VAL A 39 -1.23 2.23 34.75
CA VAL A 39 -1.42 3.69 34.77
C VAL A 39 -1.49 4.29 36.20
N PRO A 40 -2.17 3.66 37.19
CA PRO A 40 -2.21 4.20 38.54
C PRO A 40 -0.85 4.28 39.25
N CYS A 41 0.16 3.54 38.78
CA CYS A 41 1.49 3.44 39.41
C CYS A 41 2.54 4.40 38.83
N LEU A 42 2.15 5.37 37.99
CA LEU A 42 3.05 6.27 37.24
C LEU A 42 3.89 7.27 38.08
N LYS A 43 3.85 7.21 39.38
CA LYS A 43 4.60 8.14 40.27
C LYS A 43 6.11 7.88 40.32
N GLU A 44 6.59 6.78 39.74
CA GLU A 44 8.01 6.41 39.71
C GLU A 44 8.60 6.49 38.30
N SER A 45 9.82 7.00 38.16
CA SER A 45 10.49 7.15 36.85
C SER A 45 10.69 5.81 36.12
N VAL A 46 10.84 4.72 36.86
CA VAL A 46 10.94 3.36 36.33
C VAL A 46 9.61 2.89 35.70
N ALA A 47 8.47 3.35 36.24
CA ALA A 47 7.16 3.03 35.72
C ALA A 47 6.94 3.65 34.32
N LEU A 48 7.47 4.86 34.07
CA LEU A 48 7.39 5.54 32.78
C LEU A 48 8.16 4.76 31.69
N SER A 49 9.37 4.28 31.98
CA SER A 49 10.16 3.50 31.02
C SER A 49 9.47 2.18 30.65
N ARG A 50 8.88 1.49 31.63
CA ARG A 50 8.09 0.29 31.39
C ARG A 50 6.84 0.56 30.55
N LEU A 51 6.17 1.68 30.78
CA LEU A 51 5.00 2.09 30.01
C LEU A 51 5.37 2.38 28.54
N LEU A 52 6.46 3.10 28.31
CA LEU A 52 6.98 3.38 26.96
C LEU A 52 7.32 2.08 26.21
N GLN A 53 7.95 1.11 26.89
CA GLN A 53 8.24 -0.19 26.30
C GLN A 53 6.94 -0.92 25.91
N LYS A 54 5.93 -0.94 26.77
CA LYS A 54 4.63 -1.57 26.48
C LYS A 54 3.88 -0.88 25.33
N LEU A 55 3.96 0.45 25.25
CA LEU A 55 3.40 1.21 24.11
C LEU A 55 4.12 0.84 22.80
N TYR A 56 5.44 0.68 22.85
CA TYR A 56 6.20 0.19 21.69
C TYR A 56 5.73 -1.20 21.25
N GLU A 57 5.54 -2.14 22.20
CA GLU A 57 5.04 -3.49 21.90
C GLU A 57 3.64 -3.50 21.30
N ILE A 58 2.75 -2.58 21.72
CA ILE A 58 1.43 -2.40 21.12
C ILE A 58 1.57 -1.88 19.70
N ARG A 59 2.40 -0.88 19.45
CA ARG A 59 2.65 -0.33 18.13
C ARG A 59 3.16 -1.41 17.16
N GLU A 60 4.12 -2.21 17.60
CA GLU A 60 4.63 -3.32 16.79
C GLU A 60 3.55 -4.38 16.53
N GLY A 61 2.72 -4.69 17.52
CA GLY A 61 1.59 -5.60 17.34
C GLY A 61 0.54 -5.07 16.36
N LEU A 62 0.24 -3.76 16.38
CA LEU A 62 -0.64 -3.10 15.40
C LEU A 62 -0.06 -3.17 13.99
N ASN A 63 1.23 -2.87 13.84
CA ASN A 63 1.93 -2.97 12.55
C ASN A 63 1.86 -4.40 11.98
N GLN A 64 2.00 -5.42 12.83
CA GLN A 64 1.88 -6.82 12.40
C GLN A 64 0.45 -7.19 12.01
N LEU A 65 -0.54 -6.73 12.75
CA LEU A 65 -1.96 -6.95 12.41
C LEU A 65 -2.33 -6.28 11.09
N GLU A 66 -1.94 -5.01 10.91
CA GLU A 66 -2.13 -4.26 9.67
C GLU A 66 -1.53 -4.99 8.48
N LYS A 67 -0.30 -5.50 8.64
CA LYS A 67 0.38 -6.30 7.63
C LYS A 67 -0.39 -7.57 7.25
N VAL A 68 -0.90 -8.32 8.22
CA VAL A 68 -1.67 -9.55 7.96
C VAL A 68 -2.99 -9.23 7.27
N LEU A 69 -3.70 -8.20 7.72
CA LEU A 69 -4.94 -7.74 7.09
C LEU A 69 -4.70 -7.30 5.65
N LEU A 70 -3.65 -6.51 5.41
CA LEU A 70 -3.27 -6.06 4.09
C LEU A 70 -2.91 -7.23 3.17
N GLN A 71 -2.10 -8.18 3.64
CA GLN A 71 -1.73 -9.37 2.87
C GLN A 71 -2.94 -10.23 2.52
N SER A 72 -3.85 -10.44 3.47
CA SER A 72 -5.08 -11.19 3.23
C SER A 72 -5.97 -10.52 2.19
N HIS A 73 -6.17 -9.21 2.32
CA HIS A 73 -7.00 -8.45 1.40
C HIS A 73 -6.38 -8.35 0.00
N LEU A 74 -5.08 -8.08 -0.09
CA LEU A 74 -4.38 -7.99 -1.36
C LEU A 74 -4.35 -9.33 -2.12
N LYS A 75 -4.23 -10.47 -1.42
CA LYS A 75 -4.35 -11.79 -2.05
C LYS A 75 -5.70 -12.01 -2.75
N CYS A 76 -6.76 -11.43 -2.20
CA CYS A 76 -8.11 -11.55 -2.77
C CYS A 76 -8.39 -10.52 -3.86
N SER A 77 -7.73 -9.36 -3.82
CA SER A 77 -8.05 -8.18 -4.64
C SER A 77 -7.07 -7.94 -5.78
N ILE A 78 -5.79 -8.28 -5.61
CA ILE A 78 -4.80 -8.14 -6.68
C ILE A 78 -4.99 -9.28 -7.69
N SER A 79 -5.25 -8.90 -8.94
CA SER A 79 -5.18 -9.85 -10.06
C SER A 79 -3.81 -10.54 -10.06
N PRO A 80 -3.73 -11.86 -10.36
CA PRO A 80 -2.49 -12.64 -10.23
C PRO A 80 -1.36 -12.23 -11.19
N GLY A 81 -1.19 -10.97 -11.49
CA GLY A 81 -0.21 -10.43 -12.45
C GLY A 81 0.47 -9.14 -12.02
N ILE A 82 -0.11 -8.36 -11.11
CA ILE A 82 0.50 -7.08 -10.72
C ILE A 82 1.68 -7.34 -9.78
N LYS A 83 2.90 -7.10 -10.29
CA LYS A 83 4.14 -7.13 -9.51
C LYS A 83 4.72 -5.73 -9.44
N VAL A 84 5.02 -5.26 -8.24
CA VAL A 84 5.75 -4.00 -8.08
C VAL A 84 7.25 -4.31 -8.10
N PRO A 85 8.00 -3.79 -9.08
CA PRO A 85 9.44 -4.06 -9.18
C PRO A 85 10.22 -3.51 -7.98
N GLY A 86 11.29 -4.22 -7.57
CA GLY A 86 12.14 -3.80 -6.45
C GLY A 86 12.64 -2.35 -6.53
N PRO A 87 13.09 -1.86 -7.68
CA PRO A 87 13.48 -0.45 -7.82
C PRO A 87 12.35 0.55 -7.53
N VAL A 88 11.08 0.23 -7.85
CA VAL A 88 9.93 1.08 -7.50
C VAL A 88 9.78 1.17 -5.99
N ILE A 89 9.85 0.05 -5.32
CA ILE A 89 9.70 -0.03 -3.86
C ILE A 89 10.81 0.77 -3.16
N LEU A 90 12.05 0.64 -3.61
CA LEU A 90 13.18 1.39 -3.05
C LEU A 90 13.04 2.90 -3.32
N ALA A 91 12.57 3.29 -4.51
CA ALA A 91 12.27 4.68 -4.81
C ALA A 91 11.18 5.24 -3.91
N LEU A 92 10.06 4.50 -3.71
CA LEU A 92 8.98 4.88 -2.80
C LEU A 92 9.48 5.12 -1.36
N SER A 93 10.38 4.25 -0.85
CA SER A 93 10.99 4.45 0.47
C SER A 93 11.74 5.77 0.56
N ARG A 94 12.60 6.06 -0.43
CA ARG A 94 13.39 7.29 -0.46
C ARG A 94 12.56 8.55 -0.65
N LEU A 95 11.54 8.49 -1.51
CA LEU A 95 10.59 9.58 -1.71
C LEU A 95 9.79 9.87 -0.43
N SER A 96 9.36 8.82 0.28
CA SER A 96 8.69 8.91 1.58
C SER A 96 9.58 9.59 2.63
N GLU A 97 10.83 9.15 2.77
CA GLU A 97 11.80 9.74 3.71
C GLU A 97 12.07 11.23 3.43
N LYS A 98 12.16 11.60 2.14
CA LYS A 98 12.38 12.98 1.68
C LYS A 98 11.10 13.81 1.64
N ARG A 99 9.93 13.20 1.84
CA ARG A 99 8.61 13.82 1.66
C ARG A 99 8.43 14.41 0.27
N HIS A 100 8.97 13.76 -0.74
CA HIS A 100 8.71 14.11 -2.13
C HIS A 100 7.41 13.43 -2.55
N GLY A 101 6.40 14.23 -2.85
CA GLY A 101 5.10 13.74 -3.29
C GLY A 101 5.23 12.98 -4.61
N ALA A 102 4.56 11.83 -4.72
CA ALA A 102 4.64 11.00 -5.92
C ALA A 102 3.32 10.26 -6.19
N ILE A 103 3.04 10.00 -7.47
CA ILE A 103 1.99 9.08 -7.90
C ILE A 103 2.60 8.11 -8.92
N ILE A 104 2.58 6.82 -8.61
CA ILE A 104 3.06 5.77 -9.50
C ILE A 104 1.89 4.86 -9.88
N VAL A 105 1.61 4.78 -11.17
CA VAL A 105 0.59 3.90 -11.75
C VAL A 105 1.27 2.64 -12.25
N MET A 106 0.89 1.51 -11.71
CA MET A 106 1.25 0.18 -12.23
C MET A 106 0.12 -0.29 -13.13
N ALA A 107 0.27 -0.07 -14.44
CA ALA A 107 -0.71 -0.53 -15.43
C ALA A 107 -0.73 -2.06 -15.51
N HIS A 108 -1.90 -2.63 -15.68
CA HIS A 108 -2.10 -4.07 -15.81
C HIS A 108 -2.70 -4.43 -17.18
N GLU A 109 -3.90 -4.99 -17.22
CA GLU A 109 -4.53 -5.44 -18.48
C GLU A 109 -5.26 -4.29 -19.19
N ASP A 110 -5.89 -3.38 -18.45
CA ASP A 110 -6.67 -2.30 -19.02
C ASP A 110 -5.82 -1.33 -19.84
N HIS A 111 -6.39 -0.86 -20.95
CA HIS A 111 -5.83 0.24 -21.71
C HIS A 111 -6.16 1.56 -21.01
N LEU A 112 -5.12 2.23 -20.50
CA LEU A 112 -5.27 3.47 -19.74
C LEU A 112 -5.31 4.75 -20.61
N ASP A 113 -5.05 4.64 -21.91
CA ASP A 113 -4.82 5.80 -22.79
C ASP A 113 -5.99 6.79 -22.80
N ASP A 114 -7.23 6.30 -22.74
CA ASP A 114 -8.44 7.13 -22.68
C ASP A 114 -8.67 7.82 -21.33
N LEU A 115 -8.02 7.32 -20.27
CA LEU A 115 -8.14 7.83 -18.91
C LEU A 115 -7.01 8.79 -18.53
N LEU A 116 -5.93 8.79 -19.30
CA LEU A 116 -4.72 9.56 -19.02
C LEU A 116 -4.69 10.82 -19.88
N GLN A 117 -4.36 11.96 -19.28
CA GLN A 117 -4.27 13.22 -20.01
C GLN A 117 -2.85 13.81 -19.92
N GLY A 118 -2.33 14.28 -21.05
CA GLY A 118 -1.02 14.92 -21.09
C GLY A 118 0.14 13.98 -20.77
N GLY A 119 1.18 14.55 -20.16
CA GLY A 119 2.42 13.83 -19.89
C GLY A 119 3.32 13.72 -21.12
N ILE A 120 4.52 13.18 -20.91
CA ILE A 120 5.48 12.90 -21.98
C ILE A 120 5.88 11.43 -21.96
N ASP A 121 6.15 10.88 -23.12
CA ASP A 121 6.66 9.53 -23.29
C ASP A 121 8.12 9.49 -22.83
N ILE A 122 8.43 8.53 -21.94
CA ILE A 122 9.77 8.33 -21.39
C ILE A 122 10.43 7.08 -21.98
N ASP A 123 9.66 6.00 -22.06
CA ASP A 123 10.08 4.69 -22.55
C ASP A 123 11.46 4.24 -22.00
N ALA A 124 11.64 4.28 -20.70
CA ALA A 124 12.90 3.96 -20.04
C ALA A 124 12.79 2.76 -19.09
N PRO A 125 13.89 2.01 -18.88
CA PRO A 125 13.96 1.03 -17.80
C PRO A 125 13.73 1.68 -16.44
N ILE A 126 13.06 0.96 -15.53
CA ILE A 126 12.83 1.43 -14.17
C ILE A 126 14.16 1.51 -13.43
N SER A 127 14.47 2.69 -12.88
CA SER A 127 15.60 2.86 -11.97
C SER A 127 15.26 3.81 -10.84
N VAL A 128 15.86 3.59 -9.67
CA VAL A 128 15.65 4.45 -8.50
C VAL A 128 16.04 5.90 -8.79
N PRO A 129 17.22 6.21 -9.38
CA PRO A 129 17.59 7.59 -9.69
C PRO A 129 16.62 8.28 -10.65
N LEU A 130 16.08 7.56 -11.64
CA LEU A 130 15.14 8.14 -12.59
C LEU A 130 13.82 8.51 -11.89
N LEU A 131 13.26 7.61 -11.06
CA LEU A 131 12.05 7.89 -10.30
C LEU A 131 12.25 9.04 -9.30
N GLU A 132 13.39 9.08 -8.59
CA GLU A 132 13.69 10.19 -7.68
C GLU A 132 13.82 11.53 -8.42
N ASN A 133 14.38 11.55 -9.62
CA ASN A 133 14.48 12.77 -10.44
C ASN A 133 13.13 13.22 -11.03
N LEU A 134 12.30 12.27 -11.47
CA LEU A 134 10.95 12.60 -11.97
C LEU A 134 10.09 13.26 -10.89
N PHE A 135 10.17 12.80 -9.65
CA PHE A 135 9.40 13.33 -8.52
C PHE A 135 10.16 14.36 -7.66
N TYR A 136 11.35 14.79 -8.11
CA TYR A 136 12.08 15.84 -7.40
C TYR A 136 11.30 17.16 -7.45
N PRO A 137 11.04 17.82 -6.31
CA PRO A 137 10.36 19.12 -6.29
C PRO A 137 11.13 20.14 -7.15
N GLY A 138 10.47 20.71 -8.13
CA GLY A 138 11.08 21.58 -9.14
C GLY A 138 11.44 20.89 -10.46
N SER A 139 11.36 19.58 -10.58
CA SER A 139 11.34 18.89 -11.88
C SER A 139 10.07 19.26 -12.62
N PRO A 140 10.10 19.58 -13.94
CA PRO A 140 8.90 19.88 -14.71
C PRO A 140 7.87 18.73 -14.73
N LEU A 141 8.28 17.52 -14.39
CA LEU A 141 7.44 16.31 -14.43
C LEU A 141 6.97 15.84 -13.04
N HIS A 142 7.33 16.56 -11.96
CA HIS A 142 6.99 16.14 -10.61
C HIS A 142 5.50 16.28 -10.27
N ASP A 143 4.80 17.18 -10.98
CA ASP A 143 3.36 17.37 -10.82
C ASP A 143 2.60 16.53 -11.85
N GLY A 144 2.29 15.31 -11.47
CA GLY A 144 1.63 14.32 -12.30
C GLY A 144 2.05 12.91 -11.93
N ALA A 145 1.48 11.93 -12.62
CA ALA A 145 1.76 10.53 -12.39
C ALA A 145 2.87 10.01 -13.31
N VAL A 146 3.61 9.03 -12.81
CA VAL A 146 4.48 8.16 -13.62
C VAL A 146 3.73 6.86 -13.89
N VAL A 147 3.62 6.49 -15.16
CA VAL A 147 2.96 5.27 -15.61
C VAL A 147 4.00 4.21 -15.93
N ILE A 148 3.87 3.06 -15.28
CA ILE A 148 4.74 1.90 -15.45
C ILE A 148 3.92 0.75 -16.05
N LYS A 149 4.41 0.19 -17.15
CA LYS A 149 3.87 -1.02 -17.78
C LYS A 149 5.03 -1.89 -18.26
N ASP A 150 4.89 -3.20 -18.18
CA ASP A 150 5.89 -4.18 -18.63
C ASP A 150 7.31 -3.92 -18.10
N ALA A 151 7.40 -3.55 -16.80
CA ALA A 151 8.64 -3.21 -16.13
C ALA A 151 9.41 -2.01 -16.75
N ARG A 152 8.72 -1.10 -17.45
CA ARG A 152 9.27 0.14 -18.02
C ARG A 152 8.44 1.34 -17.61
N ILE A 153 9.09 2.48 -17.44
CA ILE A 153 8.42 3.77 -17.31
C ILE A 153 7.96 4.17 -18.70
N GLN A 154 6.66 4.19 -18.92
CA GLN A 154 6.07 4.56 -20.21
C GLN A 154 5.93 6.08 -20.34
N LYS A 155 5.30 6.72 -19.35
CA LYS A 155 5.00 8.15 -19.35
C LYS A 155 5.28 8.78 -17.99
N ALA A 156 5.52 10.09 -17.97
CA ALA A 156 5.64 10.90 -16.75
C ALA A 156 4.91 12.24 -16.90
N GLY A 157 4.54 12.87 -15.77
CA GLY A 157 3.78 14.11 -15.74
C GLY A 157 2.33 13.96 -16.22
N VAL A 158 1.75 12.78 -16.04
CA VAL A 158 0.40 12.44 -16.53
C VAL A 158 -0.65 12.88 -15.53
N LEU A 159 -1.74 13.50 -16.02
CA LEU A 159 -2.91 13.82 -15.22
C LEU A 159 -3.88 12.64 -15.19
N LEU A 160 -4.34 12.30 -14.00
CA LEU A 160 -5.28 11.20 -13.74
C LEU A 160 -6.70 11.76 -13.50
N PRO A 161 -7.75 10.98 -13.79
CA PRO A 161 -9.10 11.34 -13.41
C PRO A 161 -9.22 11.49 -11.89
N LEU A 162 -9.97 12.48 -11.43
CA LEU A 162 -10.17 12.74 -10.00
C LEU A 162 -11.43 12.04 -9.51
N ALA A 163 -11.33 11.26 -8.44
CA ALA A 163 -12.52 10.79 -7.72
C ALA A 163 -13.33 11.98 -7.17
N PRO A 164 -14.68 11.88 -7.13
CA PRO A 164 -15.52 12.86 -6.47
C PRO A 164 -15.10 13.12 -5.03
N HIS A 165 -15.39 14.31 -4.50
CA HIS A 165 -15.22 14.56 -3.07
C HIS A 165 -16.10 13.62 -2.26
N SER A 166 -15.54 13.04 -1.20
CA SER A 166 -16.29 12.24 -0.25
C SER A 166 -15.89 12.60 1.18
N ASN A 167 -16.85 12.43 2.11
CA ASN A 167 -16.60 12.68 3.54
C ASN A 167 -15.47 11.81 4.09
N GLU A 168 -15.19 10.66 3.50
CA GLU A 168 -14.12 9.75 3.92
C GLU A 168 -12.75 10.29 3.54
N ILE A 169 -12.60 10.78 2.30
CA ILE A 169 -11.37 11.42 1.82
C ILE A 169 -11.04 12.63 2.70
N ASP A 170 -12.03 13.47 3.01
CA ASP A 170 -11.87 14.67 3.83
C ASP A 170 -11.51 14.32 5.29
N ARG A 171 -12.14 13.30 5.89
CA ARG A 171 -11.80 12.81 7.24
C ARG A 171 -10.37 12.29 7.36
N LEU A 172 -9.88 11.66 6.31
CA LEU A 172 -8.51 11.13 6.27
C LEU A 172 -7.47 12.22 5.99
N GLY A 173 -7.91 13.44 5.65
CA GLY A 173 -7.02 14.55 5.29
C GLY A 173 -6.19 14.23 4.05
N LEU A 174 -6.83 13.63 3.05
CA LEU A 174 -6.17 13.16 1.84
C LEU A 174 -6.21 14.26 0.78
N ALA A 175 -5.02 14.57 0.24
CA ALA A 175 -4.82 15.62 -0.76
C ALA A 175 -5.20 15.14 -2.19
N THR A 176 -5.07 16.04 -3.16
CA THR A 176 -5.42 15.85 -4.57
C THR A 176 -4.81 14.58 -5.18
N ARG A 177 -3.55 14.22 -4.83
CA ARG A 177 -2.88 13.01 -5.33
C ARG A 177 -3.64 11.72 -4.95
N HIS A 178 -4.21 11.66 -3.76
CA HIS A 178 -5.02 10.49 -3.36
C HIS A 178 -6.34 10.41 -4.11
N ARG A 179 -6.98 11.56 -4.38
CA ARG A 179 -8.19 11.61 -5.19
C ARG A 179 -7.93 11.20 -6.64
N ALA A 180 -6.79 11.60 -7.20
CA ALA A 180 -6.35 11.20 -8.52
C ALA A 180 -6.08 9.68 -8.58
N ALA A 181 -5.39 9.14 -7.58
CA ALA A 181 -5.15 7.71 -7.48
C ALA A 181 -6.44 6.90 -7.38
N LEU A 182 -7.39 7.34 -6.53
CA LEU A 182 -8.68 6.67 -6.38
C LEU A 182 -9.51 6.78 -7.67
N GLY A 183 -9.53 7.93 -8.33
CA GLY A 183 -10.27 8.14 -9.58
C GLY A 183 -9.82 7.19 -10.68
N LEU A 184 -8.51 7.01 -10.86
CA LEU A 184 -7.99 6.06 -11.84
C LEU A 184 -8.30 4.61 -11.45
N SER A 185 -8.13 4.24 -10.17
CA SER A 185 -8.34 2.86 -9.73
C SER A 185 -9.83 2.45 -9.72
N GLN A 186 -10.76 3.40 -9.71
CA GLN A 186 -12.20 3.15 -9.90
C GLN A 186 -12.55 2.88 -11.36
N ALA A 187 -11.78 3.43 -12.28
CA ALA A 187 -12.04 3.34 -13.72
C ALA A 187 -11.19 2.25 -14.42
N SER A 188 -10.27 1.59 -13.69
CA SER A 188 -9.34 0.62 -14.28
C SER A 188 -8.89 -0.43 -13.27
N ASP A 189 -8.17 -1.44 -13.75
CA ASP A 189 -7.51 -2.48 -12.93
C ASP A 189 -6.11 -2.09 -12.46
N ALA A 190 -5.69 -0.83 -12.70
CA ALA A 190 -4.38 -0.35 -12.32
C ALA A 190 -4.21 -0.25 -10.79
N LEU A 191 -3.03 -0.65 -10.32
CA LEU A 191 -2.59 -0.37 -8.96
C LEU A 191 -1.94 1.01 -8.94
N VAL A 192 -2.42 1.92 -8.08
CA VAL A 192 -1.83 3.25 -7.95
C VAL A 192 -1.24 3.44 -6.56
N ILE A 193 0.01 3.87 -6.50
CA ILE A 193 0.75 4.10 -5.26
C ILE A 193 1.04 5.60 -5.13
N VAL A 194 0.75 6.16 -3.96
CA VAL A 194 0.90 7.59 -3.66
C VAL A 194 1.87 7.78 -2.51
N VAL A 195 2.79 8.72 -2.64
CA VAL A 195 3.58 9.27 -1.53
C VAL A 195 3.04 10.65 -1.18
N SER A 196 2.67 10.85 0.08
CA SER A 196 2.20 12.14 0.59
C SER A 196 3.37 13.09 0.79
N GLU A 197 3.31 14.27 0.17
CA GLU A 197 4.31 15.34 0.36
C GLU A 197 4.30 15.90 1.78
N GLU A 198 3.11 16.01 2.40
CA GLU A 198 2.98 16.58 3.75
C GLU A 198 3.47 15.62 4.83
N LYS A 199 3.10 14.34 4.74
CA LYS A 199 3.30 13.35 5.81
C LYS A 199 4.41 12.34 5.50
N GLY A 200 4.81 12.20 4.24
CA GLY A 200 5.70 11.14 3.78
C GLY A 200 5.04 9.76 3.77
N TRP A 201 3.74 9.66 4.04
CA TRP A 201 3.03 8.39 4.07
C TRP A 201 2.87 7.80 2.67
N ILE A 202 2.99 6.49 2.60
CA ILE A 202 2.71 5.74 1.37
C ILE A 202 1.29 5.21 1.47
N SER A 203 0.49 5.47 0.44
CA SER A 203 -0.87 4.96 0.30
C SER A 203 -0.99 4.20 -1.02
N MET A 204 -1.96 3.34 -1.12
CA MET A 204 -2.20 2.55 -2.33
C MET A 204 -3.69 2.55 -2.66
N THR A 205 -4.04 2.57 -3.93
CA THR A 205 -5.41 2.34 -4.39
C THR A 205 -5.44 1.17 -5.37
N LEU A 206 -6.46 0.35 -5.23
CA LEU A 206 -6.72 -0.77 -6.14
C LEU A 206 -8.22 -0.95 -6.27
N LYS A 207 -8.73 -0.94 -7.49
CA LYS A 207 -10.17 -0.91 -7.77
C LYS A 207 -10.77 0.33 -7.10
N ASP A 208 -11.75 0.19 -6.24
CA ASP A 208 -12.41 1.28 -5.52
C ASP A 208 -11.92 1.46 -4.07
N HIS A 209 -10.86 0.73 -3.68
CA HIS A 209 -10.36 0.73 -2.31
C HIS A 209 -9.09 1.55 -2.16
N LEU A 210 -9.07 2.38 -1.12
CA LEU A 210 -7.89 3.14 -0.70
C LEU A 210 -7.32 2.53 0.58
N TYR A 211 -6.03 2.26 0.56
CA TYR A 211 -5.23 1.78 1.69
C TYR A 211 -4.29 2.90 2.13
N PRO A 212 -4.69 3.72 3.12
CA PRO A 212 -3.89 4.85 3.55
C PRO A 212 -2.76 4.41 4.48
N ASN A 213 -1.67 5.20 4.49
CA ASN A 213 -0.58 5.09 5.46
C ASN A 213 0.03 3.68 5.60
N LEU A 214 0.33 3.06 4.48
CA LEU A 214 1.07 1.81 4.48
C LEU A 214 2.52 2.07 4.90
N GLY A 215 2.98 1.41 5.95
CA GLY A 215 4.41 1.41 6.26
C GLY A 215 5.20 0.86 5.08
N THR A 216 6.34 1.47 4.74
CA THR A 216 7.21 1.03 3.63
C THR A 216 7.51 -0.47 3.70
N PHE A 217 7.67 -1.00 4.92
CA PHE A 217 7.94 -2.42 5.16
C PHE A 217 6.72 -3.31 4.89
N ALA A 218 5.52 -2.88 5.26
CA ALA A 218 4.28 -3.61 4.99
C ALA A 218 4.01 -3.70 3.47
N LEU A 219 4.28 -2.61 2.74
CA LEU A 219 4.21 -2.58 1.29
C LEU A 219 5.22 -3.53 0.64
N LEU A 220 6.47 -3.53 1.09
CA LEU A 220 7.56 -4.40 0.61
C LEU A 220 7.22 -5.88 0.73
N GLU A 221 6.70 -6.30 1.87
CA GLU A 221 6.38 -7.72 2.09
C GLU A 221 5.08 -8.16 1.42
N SER A 222 4.09 -7.28 1.33
CA SER A 222 2.82 -7.61 0.68
C SER A 222 2.96 -7.73 -0.85
N LEU A 223 3.80 -6.90 -1.46
CA LEU A 223 4.03 -6.89 -2.91
C LEU A 223 5.21 -7.76 -3.36
N GLY A 224 6.19 -8.03 -2.47
CA GLY A 224 7.39 -8.81 -2.78
C GLY A 224 7.25 -10.34 -2.63
N LYS A 225 6.24 -10.82 -1.89
CA LYS A 225 6.03 -12.25 -1.63
C LYS A 225 5.05 -12.97 -2.57
N THR A 226 4.75 -12.42 -3.73
CA THR A 226 3.99 -13.17 -4.73
C THR A 226 4.85 -14.29 -5.33
N ARG A 227 4.73 -15.48 -4.71
CA ARG A 227 5.20 -16.81 -5.16
C ARG A 227 6.68 -16.98 -5.49
N LYS A 228 7.44 -17.52 -4.54
CA LYS A 228 8.22 -18.72 -4.83
C LYS A 228 7.22 -19.88 -4.92
N GLY A 229 6.78 -20.19 -6.09
CA GLY A 229 5.87 -21.27 -6.41
C GLY A 229 6.46 -22.07 -7.55
N SER A 230 7.03 -23.22 -7.20
CA SER A 230 7.20 -24.43 -8.02
C SER A 230 7.78 -24.24 -9.42
N ASP A 231 9.08 -24.01 -9.51
CA ASP A 231 9.89 -24.66 -10.52
C ASP A 231 10.55 -25.88 -9.84
N GLY A 232 9.94 -26.99 -10.03
CA GLY A 232 10.40 -28.30 -9.56
C GLY A 232 10.01 -29.35 -10.57
N SER A 233 11.01 -29.78 -11.33
CA SER A 233 11.10 -30.98 -12.16
C SER A 233 10.45 -30.91 -13.51
#